data_ed7f8e5067fce0577157f9abd83b259f
#
_entry.id   ed7f8e5067fce0577157f9abd83b259f
#
_cell.length_a   1.000
_cell.length_b   1.000
_cell.length_c   1.000
_cell.angle_alpha   90.00
_cell.angle_beta   90.00
_cell.angle_gamma   90.00
#
_symmetry.space_group_name_H-M   'P 1'
#
loop_
_entity.id
_entity.type
_entity.pdbx_description
1 polymer ?
#
loop_
_entity_poly.entity_id
_entity_poly.type
_entity_poly.pdbx_seq_one_letter_code
_entity_poly.pdbx_strand_id
1 'polypeptide(L)'
;MKIWILVIFRLSSVLERQIEALDKKIERIALNPFGVTEKQYAGIIELSDRRIRLLNMRAMYDVLIRSLSGEEIFLIAKYAFGLSAAEIAELIGVKQGTAYKRIIKAVKRAEKLLADAGFDEERMQKEYLEFPAVGAALNALKGKSRSDR
;
A
#
# COMPACT_ATOMS: atom_id res chain seq x y z
N MET A 1 -9.84 3.45 7.49
CA MET A 1 -9.02 2.28 7.07
C MET A 1 -9.19 1.90 5.59
N LYS A 2 -10.39 2.05 5.03
CA LYS A 2 -10.68 1.73 3.62
C LYS A 2 -9.62 2.25 2.63
N ILE A 3 -9.25 3.51 2.73
CA ILE A 3 -8.29 4.13 1.81
C ILE A 3 -6.91 3.46 1.89
N TRP A 4 -6.50 2.99 3.07
CA TRP A 4 -5.20 2.35 3.24
C TRP A 4 -5.10 0.99 2.56
N ILE A 5 -6.20 0.24 2.49
CA ILE A 5 -6.26 -1.00 1.71
C ILE A 5 -5.97 -0.70 0.24
N LEU A 6 -6.59 0.34 -0.30
CA LEU A 6 -6.38 0.76 -1.68
C LEU A 6 -4.94 1.26 -1.92
N VAL A 7 -4.36 1.97 -0.95
CA VAL A 7 -2.96 2.41 -1.01
C VAL A 7 -2.01 1.21 -1.08
N ILE A 8 -2.20 0.20 -0.23
CA ILE A 8 -1.37 -1.01 -0.21
C ILE A 8 -1.40 -1.71 -1.58
N PHE A 9 -2.58 -1.90 -2.15
CA PHE A 9 -2.72 -2.51 -3.47
C PHE A 9 -2.09 -1.66 -4.58
N ARG A 10 -2.28 -0.36 -4.52
CA ARG A 10 -1.72 0.56 -5.51
C ARG A 10 -0.19 0.60 -5.49
N LEU A 11 0.41 0.50 -4.31
CA LEU A 11 1.87 0.55 -4.15
C LEU A 11 2.55 -0.82 -4.30
N SER A 12 1.80 -1.92 -4.29
CA SER A 12 2.35 -3.27 -4.34
C SER A 12 3.33 -3.49 -5.49
N SER A 13 3.06 -2.90 -6.65
CA SER A 13 3.90 -3.03 -7.85
C SER A 13 5.23 -2.27 -7.78
N VAL A 14 5.36 -1.29 -6.88
CA VAL A 14 6.56 -0.44 -6.77
C VAL A 14 7.37 -0.69 -5.49
N LEU A 15 6.84 -1.46 -4.54
CA LEU A 15 7.50 -1.70 -3.25
C LEU A 15 8.88 -2.33 -3.40
N GLU A 16 9.05 -3.35 -4.22
CA GLU A 16 10.33 -4.02 -4.42
C GLU A 16 11.39 -3.04 -4.95
N ARG A 17 11.02 -2.23 -5.92
CA ARG A 17 11.91 -1.23 -6.51
C ARG A 17 12.32 -0.17 -5.50
N GLN A 18 11.40 0.27 -4.64
CA GLN A 18 11.69 1.24 -3.59
C GLN A 18 12.59 0.65 -2.50
N ILE A 19 12.37 -0.61 -2.12
CA ILE A 19 13.22 -1.33 -1.16
C ILE A 19 14.64 -1.47 -1.73
N GLU A 20 14.78 -1.89 -2.98
CA GLU A 20 16.08 -1.99 -3.65
C GLU A 20 16.81 -0.63 -3.72
N ALA A 21 16.09 0.45 -3.98
CA ALA A 21 16.66 1.79 -4.01
C ALA A 21 17.22 2.20 -2.65
N LEU A 22 16.53 1.85 -1.55
CA LEU A 22 17.01 2.09 -0.20
C LEU A 22 18.22 1.22 0.13
N ASP A 23 18.22 -0.04 -0.26
CA ASP A 23 19.36 -0.95 -0.08
C ASP A 23 20.62 -0.40 -0.74
N LYS A 24 20.50 0.09 -1.98
CA LYS A 24 21.62 0.70 -2.71
C LYS A 24 22.14 1.97 -2.03
N LYS A 25 21.26 2.80 -1.50
CA LYS A 25 21.67 4.00 -0.76
C LYS A 25 22.41 3.65 0.52
N ILE A 26 21.89 2.70 1.29
CA ILE A 26 22.52 2.24 2.54
C ILE A 26 23.89 1.64 2.23
N GLU A 27 23.99 0.76 1.26
CA GLU A 27 25.22 0.12 0.82
C GLU A 27 26.28 1.13 0.38
N ARG A 28 25.85 2.12 -0.41
CA ARG A 28 26.75 3.19 -0.90
C ARG A 28 27.38 3.99 0.24
N ILE A 29 26.62 4.26 1.31
CA ILE A 29 27.14 4.95 2.49
C ILE A 29 28.02 4.03 3.33
N ALA A 30 27.57 2.79 3.57
CA ALA A 30 28.25 1.82 4.44
C ALA A 30 29.61 1.37 3.86
N LEU A 31 29.73 1.29 2.54
CA LEU A 31 30.95 0.86 1.84
C LEU A 31 31.89 2.01 1.46
N ASN A 32 31.72 3.18 2.08
CA ASN A 32 32.63 4.30 1.85
C ASN A 32 34.07 3.93 2.31
N PRO A 33 35.07 3.96 1.39
CA PRO A 33 36.44 3.57 1.71
C PRO A 33 37.13 4.50 2.72
N PHE A 34 36.60 5.71 2.92
CA PHE A 34 37.11 6.69 3.86
C PHE A 34 36.48 6.61 5.27
N GLY A 35 35.65 5.58 5.50
CA GLY A 35 34.93 5.42 6.75
C GLY A 35 33.59 6.13 6.77
N VAL A 36 32.84 5.94 7.84
CA VAL A 36 31.48 6.47 8.01
C VAL A 36 31.46 7.48 9.16
N THR A 37 31.01 8.69 8.90
CA THR A 37 30.85 9.74 9.90
C THR A 37 29.61 9.52 10.76
N GLU A 38 29.51 10.21 11.92
CA GLU A 38 28.30 10.15 12.76
C GLU A 38 27.03 10.55 11.99
N LYS A 39 27.12 11.59 11.16
CA LYS A 39 26.01 12.04 10.32
C LYS A 39 25.58 10.97 9.31
N GLN A 40 26.55 10.25 8.74
CA GLN A 40 26.26 9.14 7.82
C GLN A 40 25.66 7.94 8.55
N TYR A 41 26.09 7.63 9.78
CA TYR A 41 25.43 6.62 10.61
C TYR A 41 23.98 6.95 10.91
N ALA A 42 23.70 8.20 11.28
CA ALA A 42 22.33 8.67 11.50
C ALA A 42 21.50 8.52 10.22
N GLY A 43 22.06 8.82 9.06
CA GLY A 43 21.42 8.60 7.76
C GLY A 43 21.13 7.14 7.46
N ILE A 44 22.04 6.24 7.77
CA ILE A 44 21.85 4.77 7.62
C ILE A 44 20.69 4.30 8.50
N ILE A 45 20.61 4.75 9.75
CA ILE A 45 19.54 4.39 10.69
C ILE A 45 18.19 4.84 10.14
N GLU A 46 18.10 6.07 9.65
CA GLU A 46 16.86 6.61 9.06
C GLU A 46 16.44 5.82 7.81
N LEU A 47 17.35 5.54 6.89
CA LEU A 47 17.09 4.76 5.69
C LEU A 47 16.67 3.32 6.03
N SER A 48 17.32 2.72 7.03
CA SER A 48 16.99 1.37 7.51
C SER A 48 15.59 1.32 8.12
N ASP A 49 15.19 2.34 8.87
CA ASP A 49 13.83 2.46 9.42
C ASP A 49 12.78 2.56 8.29
N ARG A 50 13.03 3.37 7.28
CA ARG A 50 12.17 3.45 6.08
C ARG A 50 12.07 2.12 5.36
N ARG A 51 13.19 1.42 5.21
CA ARG A 51 13.23 0.10 4.58
C ARG A 51 12.35 -0.90 5.33
N ILE A 52 12.43 -0.93 6.66
CA ILE A 52 11.61 -1.81 7.51
C ILE A 52 10.12 -1.50 7.30
N ARG A 53 9.74 -0.24 7.24
CA ARG A 53 8.34 0.16 6.99
C ARG A 53 7.84 -0.32 5.63
N LEU A 54 8.65 -0.23 4.59
CA LEU A 54 8.28 -0.75 3.26
C LEU A 54 8.19 -2.27 3.25
N LEU A 55 9.08 -2.97 3.96
CA LEU A 55 9.00 -4.42 4.15
C LEU A 55 7.72 -4.82 4.88
N ASN A 56 7.32 -4.06 5.90
CA ASN A 56 6.06 -4.28 6.61
C ASN A 56 4.85 -4.10 5.68
N MET A 57 4.87 -3.08 4.82
CA MET A 57 3.79 -2.89 3.84
C MET A 57 3.73 -4.04 2.85
N ARG A 58 4.88 -4.55 2.39
CA ARG A 58 4.94 -5.75 1.56
C ARG A 58 4.34 -6.97 2.27
N ALA A 59 4.67 -7.15 3.55
CA ALA A 59 4.11 -8.23 4.36
C ALA A 59 2.59 -8.11 4.52
N MET A 60 2.07 -6.90 4.72
CA MET A 60 0.62 -6.65 4.72
C MET A 60 -0.03 -7.09 3.41
N TYR A 61 0.56 -6.70 2.28
CA TYR A 61 0.07 -7.11 0.96
C TYR A 61 0.08 -8.63 0.81
N ASP A 62 1.16 -9.29 1.22
CA ASP A 62 1.28 -10.75 1.15
C ASP A 62 0.21 -11.45 1.99
N VAL A 63 -0.09 -10.95 3.19
CA VAL A 63 -1.17 -11.47 4.04
C VAL A 63 -2.51 -11.35 3.32
N LEU A 64 -2.79 -10.20 2.70
CA LEU A 64 -4.04 -9.99 1.97
C LEU A 64 -4.15 -10.94 0.76
N ILE A 65 -3.09 -11.08 -0.02
CA ILE A 65 -3.08 -11.96 -1.20
C ILE A 65 -3.30 -13.43 -0.82
N ARG A 66 -2.76 -13.86 0.31
CA ARG A 66 -2.93 -15.25 0.79
C ARG A 66 -4.31 -15.52 1.38
N SER A 67 -4.95 -14.51 1.95
CA SER A 67 -6.18 -14.67 2.75
C SER A 67 -7.45 -14.30 2.00
N LEU A 68 -7.36 -13.44 0.99
CA LEU A 68 -8.50 -13.04 0.16
C LEU A 68 -8.70 -14.00 -1.00
N SER A 69 -9.96 -14.12 -1.47
CA SER A 69 -10.26 -14.88 -2.68
C SER A 69 -9.73 -14.18 -3.93
N GLY A 70 -9.59 -14.91 -5.04
CA GLY A 70 -9.19 -14.33 -6.33
C GLY A 70 -10.11 -13.21 -6.80
N GLU A 71 -11.43 -13.34 -6.59
CA GLU A 71 -12.42 -12.30 -6.91
C GLU A 71 -12.21 -11.05 -6.04
N GLU A 72 -12.02 -11.24 -4.73
CA GLU A 72 -11.78 -10.13 -3.80
C GLU A 72 -10.50 -9.35 -4.17
N ILE A 73 -9.42 -10.04 -4.46
CA ILE A 73 -8.16 -9.44 -4.92
C ILE A 73 -8.38 -8.66 -6.21
N PHE A 74 -9.06 -9.23 -7.19
CA PHE A 74 -9.37 -8.59 -8.46
C PHE A 74 -10.16 -7.29 -8.26
N LEU A 75 -11.22 -7.34 -7.47
CA LEU A 75 -12.08 -6.19 -7.21
C LEU A 75 -11.32 -5.05 -6.54
N ILE A 76 -10.56 -5.36 -5.49
CA ILE A 76 -9.77 -4.35 -4.77
C ILE A 76 -8.69 -3.77 -5.67
N ALA A 77 -7.96 -4.60 -6.41
CA ALA A 77 -6.90 -4.15 -7.31
C ALA A 77 -7.42 -3.22 -8.40
N LYS A 78 -8.49 -3.60 -9.09
CA LYS A 78 -9.08 -2.77 -10.13
C LYS A 78 -9.60 -1.44 -9.59
N TYR A 79 -10.24 -1.46 -8.43
CA TYR A 79 -10.72 -0.26 -7.78
C TYR A 79 -9.58 0.65 -7.31
N ALA A 80 -8.51 0.07 -6.75
CA ALA A 80 -7.32 0.81 -6.32
C ALA A 80 -6.58 1.48 -7.49
N PHE A 81 -6.56 0.86 -8.67
CA PHE A 81 -5.91 1.40 -9.86
C PHE A 81 -6.80 2.30 -10.72
N GLY A 82 -7.94 2.70 -10.23
CA GLY A 82 -8.71 3.80 -10.80
C GLY A 82 -9.99 3.41 -11.54
N LEU A 83 -10.32 2.14 -11.68
CA LEU A 83 -11.58 1.75 -12.29
C LEU A 83 -12.76 2.14 -11.39
N SER A 84 -13.82 2.66 -12.00
CA SER A 84 -15.08 2.94 -11.30
C SER A 84 -15.86 1.64 -11.02
N ALA A 85 -16.81 1.72 -10.11
CA ALA A 85 -17.70 0.59 -9.84
C ALA A 85 -18.49 0.19 -11.10
N ALA A 86 -18.87 1.15 -11.95
CA ALA A 86 -19.54 0.88 -13.23
C ALA A 86 -18.65 0.08 -14.19
N GLU A 87 -17.38 0.47 -14.35
CA GLU A 87 -16.42 -0.23 -15.20
C GLU A 87 -16.15 -1.64 -14.70
N ILE A 88 -16.00 -1.82 -13.39
CA ILE A 88 -15.82 -3.13 -12.78
C ILE A 88 -17.06 -4.00 -12.98
N ALA A 89 -18.25 -3.41 -12.84
CA ALA A 89 -19.52 -4.10 -13.09
C ALA A 89 -19.61 -4.68 -14.50
N GLU A 90 -19.16 -3.93 -15.50
CA GLU A 90 -19.08 -4.41 -16.88
C GLU A 90 -18.13 -5.60 -17.02
N LEU A 91 -16.97 -5.52 -16.37
CA LEU A 91 -15.96 -6.60 -16.44
C LEU A 91 -16.44 -7.92 -15.83
N ILE A 92 -17.23 -7.87 -14.76
CA ILE A 92 -17.73 -9.07 -14.07
C ILE A 92 -19.17 -9.45 -14.43
N GLY A 93 -19.82 -8.68 -15.30
CA GLY A 93 -21.15 -8.99 -15.81
C GLY A 93 -22.28 -8.83 -14.79
N VAL A 94 -22.21 -7.83 -13.90
CA VAL A 94 -23.22 -7.55 -12.88
C VAL A 94 -23.67 -6.09 -12.94
N LYS A 95 -24.72 -5.75 -12.18
CA LYS A 95 -25.15 -4.34 -12.04
C LYS A 95 -24.15 -3.54 -11.22
N GLN A 96 -24.06 -2.23 -11.47
CA GLN A 96 -23.14 -1.33 -10.77
C GLN A 96 -23.31 -1.39 -9.25
N GLY A 97 -24.53 -1.39 -8.74
CA GLY A 97 -24.82 -1.48 -7.30
C GLY A 97 -24.30 -2.79 -6.68
N THR A 98 -24.42 -3.90 -7.41
CA THR A 98 -23.90 -5.20 -6.98
C THR A 98 -22.37 -5.21 -6.95
N ALA A 99 -21.73 -4.66 -7.97
CA ALA A 99 -20.27 -4.53 -8.02
C ALA A 99 -19.76 -3.68 -6.84
N TYR A 100 -20.37 -2.53 -6.61
CA TYR A 100 -20.02 -1.65 -5.49
C TYR A 100 -20.11 -2.36 -4.14
N LYS A 101 -21.20 -3.08 -3.88
CA LYS A 101 -21.39 -3.86 -2.64
C LYS A 101 -20.30 -4.92 -2.48
N ARG A 102 -19.95 -5.61 -3.54
CA ARG A 102 -18.88 -6.63 -3.52
C ARG A 102 -17.52 -6.01 -3.23
N ILE A 103 -17.21 -4.86 -3.84
CA ILE A 103 -15.97 -4.11 -3.58
C ILE A 103 -15.89 -3.73 -2.10
N ILE A 104 -16.94 -3.12 -1.56
CA ILE A 104 -16.97 -2.68 -0.15
C ILE A 104 -16.84 -3.86 0.79
N LYS A 105 -17.50 -4.99 0.51
CA LYS A 105 -17.38 -6.20 1.30
C LYS A 105 -15.95 -6.76 1.29
N ALA A 106 -15.32 -6.79 0.13
CA ALA A 106 -13.93 -7.23 -0.02
C ALA A 106 -12.96 -6.32 0.76
N VAL A 107 -13.13 -5.00 0.66
CA VAL A 107 -12.32 -4.03 1.40
C VAL A 107 -12.50 -4.18 2.92
N LYS A 108 -13.73 -4.36 3.39
CA LYS A 108 -13.99 -4.59 4.83
C LYS A 108 -13.33 -5.86 5.34
N ARG A 109 -13.33 -6.91 4.55
CA ARG A 109 -12.63 -8.15 4.90
C ARG A 109 -11.13 -7.94 4.98
N ALA A 110 -10.55 -7.21 4.03
CA ALA A 110 -9.14 -6.83 4.05
C ALA A 110 -8.78 -6.00 5.29
N GLU A 111 -9.62 -5.01 5.63
CA GLU A 111 -9.44 -4.20 6.85
C GLU A 111 -9.37 -5.06 8.10
N LYS A 112 -10.29 -6.01 8.23
CA LYS A 112 -10.34 -6.93 9.37
C LYS A 112 -9.08 -7.79 9.45
N LEU A 113 -8.62 -8.32 8.33
CA LEU A 113 -7.39 -9.12 8.26
C LEU A 113 -6.17 -8.32 8.74
N LEU A 114 -6.05 -7.06 8.33
CA LEU A 114 -4.94 -6.21 8.77
C LEU A 114 -5.08 -5.79 10.23
N ALA A 115 -6.29 -5.46 10.69
CA ALA A 115 -6.54 -5.12 12.09
C ALA A 115 -6.18 -6.29 13.01
N ASP A 116 -6.55 -7.50 12.65
CA ASP A 116 -6.21 -8.72 13.40
C ASP A 116 -4.69 -8.96 13.44
N ALA A 117 -3.97 -8.49 12.42
CA ALA A 117 -2.51 -8.53 12.36
C ALA A 117 -1.83 -7.34 13.08
N GLY A 118 -2.59 -6.43 13.69
CA GLY A 118 -2.07 -5.27 14.42
C GLY A 118 -1.86 -4.01 13.58
N PHE A 119 -2.35 -3.96 12.35
CA PHE A 119 -2.23 -2.80 11.46
C PHE A 119 -3.58 -2.07 11.36
N ASP A 120 -3.84 -1.16 12.30
CA ASP A 120 -4.99 -0.27 12.28
C ASP A 120 -4.68 1.05 11.55
N GLU A 121 -5.70 1.89 11.40
CA GLU A 121 -5.58 3.18 10.69
C GLU A 121 -4.61 4.13 11.39
N GLU A 122 -4.63 4.19 12.71
CA GLU A 122 -3.73 5.06 13.48
C GLU A 122 -2.26 4.70 13.22
N ARG A 123 -1.95 3.41 13.26
CA ARG A 123 -0.60 2.93 12.96
C ARG A 123 -0.19 3.23 11.52
N MET A 124 -1.10 3.04 10.56
CA MET A 124 -0.84 3.35 9.16
C MET A 124 -0.53 4.82 8.94
N GLN A 125 -1.31 5.70 9.53
CA GLN A 125 -1.08 7.15 9.44
C GLN A 125 0.28 7.53 10.06
N LYS A 126 0.56 7.03 11.23
CA LYS A 126 1.81 7.33 11.95
C LYS A 126 3.05 6.88 11.18
N GLU A 127 3.01 5.68 10.59
CA GLU A 127 4.19 5.06 9.98
C GLU A 127 4.39 5.44 8.51
N TYR A 128 3.34 5.79 7.76
CA TYR A 128 3.41 5.87 6.30
C TYR A 128 3.09 7.22 5.68
N LEU A 129 2.51 8.20 6.40
CA LEU A 129 2.15 9.49 5.80
C LEU A 129 3.32 10.28 5.22
N GLU A 130 4.51 10.09 5.78
CA GLU A 130 5.73 10.79 5.32
C GLU A 130 6.26 10.28 3.97
N PHE A 131 5.85 9.09 3.52
CA PHE A 131 6.33 8.55 2.25
C PHE A 131 5.71 9.29 1.06
N PRO A 132 6.52 9.88 0.15
CA PRO A 132 5.98 10.59 -1.01
C PRO A 132 5.06 9.76 -1.89
N ALA A 133 5.39 8.48 -2.09
CA ALA A 133 4.57 7.55 -2.86
C ALA A 133 3.20 7.31 -2.21
N VAL A 134 3.15 7.25 -0.88
CA VAL A 134 1.90 7.13 -0.11
C VAL A 134 1.06 8.38 -0.26
N GLY A 135 1.66 9.56 -0.12
CA GLY A 135 1.00 10.84 -0.34
C GLY A 135 0.38 10.97 -1.72
N ALA A 136 1.13 10.59 -2.76
CA ALA A 136 0.65 10.58 -4.14
C ALA A 136 -0.52 9.62 -4.33
N ALA A 137 -0.45 8.41 -3.77
CA ALA A 137 -1.53 7.43 -3.83
C ALA A 137 -2.79 7.92 -3.11
N LEU A 138 -2.64 8.50 -1.92
CA LEU A 138 -3.75 9.08 -1.17
C LEU A 138 -4.45 10.19 -1.94
N ASN A 139 -3.69 11.09 -2.57
CA ASN A 139 -4.25 12.19 -3.36
C ASN A 139 -5.02 11.66 -4.58
N ALA A 140 -4.49 10.67 -5.29
CA ALA A 140 -5.16 10.04 -6.41
C ALA A 140 -6.49 9.37 -6.00
N LEU A 141 -6.51 8.70 -4.85
CA LEU A 141 -7.69 8.00 -4.33
C LEU A 141 -8.75 8.94 -3.75
N LYS A 142 -8.36 10.06 -3.16
CA LYS A 142 -9.30 11.08 -2.65
C LYS A 142 -10.13 11.71 -3.77
N GLY A 143 -9.52 11.98 -4.91
CA GLY A 143 -10.23 12.47 -6.09
C GLY A 143 -11.32 11.50 -6.57
N LYS A 144 -11.06 10.21 -6.48
CA LYS A 144 -11.98 9.15 -6.90
C LYS A 144 -13.19 8.98 -5.95
N SER A 145 -12.97 9.08 -4.65
CA SER A 145 -14.06 8.95 -3.65
C SER A 145 -15.17 9.99 -3.82
N ARG A 146 -14.88 11.10 -4.49
CA ARG A 146 -15.87 12.16 -4.80
C ARG A 146 -16.68 11.86 -6.06
N SER A 147 -16.13 11.12 -7.01
CA SER A 147 -16.81 10.84 -8.29
C SER A 147 -17.71 9.60 -8.24
N ASP A 148 -17.49 8.67 -7.30
CA ASP A 148 -18.30 7.46 -7.14
C ASP A 148 -19.53 7.66 -6.20
N ARG A 149 -19.69 8.85 -5.66
CA ARG A 149 -20.86 9.27 -4.88
C ARG A 149 -21.84 9.94 -5.82
#